data_873052668cfcb1b60d2c005731feabea
#
_entry.id   873052668cfcb1b60d2c005731feabea
#
_cell.length_a   1.000
_cell.length_b   1.000
_cell.length_c   1.000
_cell.angle_alpha   90.00
_cell.angle_beta   90.00
_cell.angle_gamma   90.00
#
_symmetry.space_group_name_H-M   'P 1'
#
loop_
_entity.id
_entity.type
_entity.pdbx_description
1 polymer ?
#
loop_
_entity_poly.entity_id
_entity_poly.type
_entity_poly.pdbx_seq_one_letter_code
_entity_poly.pdbx_strand_id
1 'polypeptide(L)'
;MNEKINQILEGIDIRFQEPLKHYTFTKVGGNAEFLAFPRNQYELKRIVQFANQEQIPWMVLGNASNIIVRDGGIPGFVIMFDRLRDISVDGYVIEAEAGAKLIDTTHVALHHSLKGFEFASGIPGSVGGAVFMNAGAYGGEIAHVLVSCKVLTKDGEIETLSASELAFGYRHSKIQETGAVVISAKFALSPGNHEQIKQEMDRLTHLRQLKQPLEYPSCGSVFKRPVGHFAGQLISEAGLKGYRIGGVEVSEKHAGFMVNVDNGTAKDYEDLIAHVIEAVEAHSGVRLEPEVRIIGQA
;
A
#
# COMPACT_ATOMS: atom_id res chain seq x y z
N MET A 1 -26.84 -6.54 14.45
CA MET A 1 -25.93 -5.61 13.76
C MET A 1 -26.12 -5.67 12.24
N ASN A 2 -26.03 -6.82 11.60
CA ASN A 2 -26.12 -6.97 10.13
C ASN A 2 -27.41 -6.38 9.51
N GLU A 3 -28.58 -6.59 10.12
CA GLU A 3 -29.82 -5.99 9.66
C GLU A 3 -29.80 -4.47 9.71
N LYS A 4 -29.23 -3.90 10.80
CA LYS A 4 -29.09 -2.45 10.96
C LYS A 4 -28.14 -1.85 9.92
N ILE A 5 -27.03 -2.52 9.62
CA ILE A 5 -26.09 -2.14 8.55
C ILE A 5 -26.81 -2.13 7.21
N ASN A 6 -27.51 -3.21 6.86
CA ASN A 6 -28.25 -3.32 5.58
C ASN A 6 -29.33 -2.25 5.43
N GLN A 7 -29.97 -1.85 6.50
CA GLN A 7 -31.01 -0.82 6.48
C GLN A 7 -30.41 0.59 6.36
N ILE A 8 -29.41 0.95 7.18
CA ILE A 8 -28.87 2.32 7.26
C ILE A 8 -27.92 2.60 6.10
N LEU A 9 -27.16 1.61 5.67
CA LEU A 9 -26.18 1.69 4.59
C LEU A 9 -26.72 1.05 3.29
N GLU A 10 -28.04 1.04 3.12
CA GLU A 10 -28.69 0.52 1.92
C GLU A 10 -28.08 1.12 0.64
N GLY A 11 -27.84 0.27 -0.35
CA GLY A 11 -27.26 0.62 -1.64
C GLY A 11 -25.72 0.62 -1.69
N ILE A 12 -25.05 0.47 -0.55
CA ILE A 12 -23.60 0.30 -0.47
C ILE A 12 -23.25 -1.18 -0.49
N ASP A 13 -22.26 -1.59 -1.28
CA ASP A 13 -21.76 -2.98 -1.31
C ASP A 13 -20.99 -3.26 -0.01
N ILE A 14 -21.59 -4.02 0.88
CA ILE A 14 -21.00 -4.46 2.15
C ILE A 14 -21.10 -5.97 2.25
N ARG A 15 -19.96 -6.62 2.44
CA ARG A 15 -19.84 -8.06 2.59
C ARG A 15 -19.49 -8.40 4.02
N PHE A 16 -20.12 -9.46 4.52
CA PHE A 16 -19.97 -9.90 5.90
C PHE A 16 -19.04 -11.11 5.97
N GLN A 17 -18.12 -11.11 6.92
CA GLN A 17 -17.15 -12.19 7.13
C GLN A 17 -16.37 -12.55 5.84
N GLU A 18 -15.97 -11.53 5.11
CA GLU A 18 -15.32 -11.69 3.80
C GLU A 18 -13.83 -11.98 3.94
N PRO A 19 -13.28 -13.05 3.32
CA PRO A 19 -11.88 -13.41 3.44
C PRO A 19 -10.94 -12.39 2.78
N LEU A 20 -10.13 -11.70 3.58
CA LEU A 20 -9.22 -10.66 3.10
C LEU A 20 -8.06 -11.20 2.24
N LYS A 21 -7.73 -12.49 2.34
CA LYS A 21 -6.73 -13.12 1.46
C LYS A 21 -7.03 -12.96 -0.04
N HIS A 22 -8.26 -12.74 -0.43
CA HIS A 22 -8.63 -12.51 -1.83
C HIS A 22 -8.22 -11.12 -2.31
N TYR A 23 -8.00 -10.17 -1.40
CA TYR A 23 -7.72 -8.76 -1.66
C TYR A 23 -6.26 -8.38 -1.36
N THR A 24 -5.52 -9.18 -0.60
CA THR A 24 -4.12 -8.93 -0.29
C THR A 24 -3.17 -9.44 -1.37
N PHE A 25 -2.06 -8.73 -1.57
CA PHE A 25 -1.01 -9.19 -2.48
C PHE A 25 -0.26 -10.41 -1.94
N THR A 26 -0.19 -10.58 -0.62
CA THR A 26 0.41 -11.74 0.05
C THR A 26 -0.43 -13.01 -0.06
N LYS A 27 -1.73 -12.88 -0.41
CA LYS A 27 -2.72 -13.98 -0.43
C LYS A 27 -2.90 -14.64 0.94
N VAL A 28 -2.64 -13.89 2.01
CA VAL A 28 -2.93 -14.30 3.40
C VAL A 28 -3.89 -13.31 4.05
N GLY A 29 -4.51 -13.74 5.14
CA GLY A 29 -5.39 -12.93 5.98
C GLY A 29 -6.73 -13.58 6.27
N GLY A 30 -7.17 -13.44 7.50
CA GLY A 30 -8.50 -13.82 7.96
C GLY A 30 -9.60 -12.92 7.39
N ASN A 31 -10.79 -13.00 7.98
CA ASN A 31 -11.97 -12.31 7.47
C ASN A 31 -12.01 -10.84 7.93
N ALA A 32 -12.52 -9.96 7.06
CA ALA A 32 -13.08 -8.68 7.51
C ALA A 32 -14.47 -8.96 8.10
N GLU A 33 -14.78 -8.42 9.28
CA GLU A 33 -16.12 -8.52 9.83
C GLU A 33 -17.14 -7.87 8.88
N PHE A 34 -16.84 -6.64 8.43
CA PHE A 34 -17.61 -5.90 7.42
C PHE A 34 -16.64 -5.34 6.37
N LEU A 35 -16.71 -5.84 5.14
CA LEU A 35 -15.91 -5.33 4.02
C LEU A 35 -16.80 -4.43 3.15
N ALA A 36 -16.49 -3.13 3.08
CA ALA A 36 -17.30 -2.13 2.40
C ALA A 36 -16.59 -1.53 1.18
N PHE A 37 -17.34 -1.32 0.09
CA PHE A 37 -16.86 -0.76 -1.18
C PHE A 37 -17.65 0.49 -1.57
N PRO A 38 -17.33 1.68 -0.99
CA PRO A 38 -17.99 2.93 -1.37
C PRO A 38 -17.68 3.30 -2.82
N ARG A 39 -18.68 3.84 -3.53
CA ARG A 39 -18.56 4.30 -4.93
C ARG A 39 -18.23 5.79 -5.04
N ASN A 40 -18.36 6.52 -3.94
CA ASN A 40 -18.11 7.96 -3.89
C ASN A 40 -17.88 8.44 -2.44
N GLN A 41 -17.47 9.69 -2.29
CA GLN A 41 -17.19 10.30 -0.98
C GLN A 41 -18.43 10.35 -0.07
N TYR A 42 -19.63 10.44 -0.63
CA TYR A 42 -20.87 10.44 0.14
C TYR A 42 -21.11 9.08 0.82
N GLU A 43 -20.96 7.98 0.09
CA GLU A 43 -21.08 6.62 0.64
C GLU A 43 -19.98 6.37 1.70
N LEU A 44 -18.75 6.80 1.43
CA LEU A 44 -17.65 6.72 2.39
C LEU A 44 -18.00 7.45 3.71
N LYS A 45 -18.49 8.69 3.61
CA LYS A 45 -18.90 9.48 4.78
C LYS A 45 -20.03 8.79 5.56
N ARG A 46 -21.02 8.20 4.89
CA ARG A 46 -22.09 7.43 5.53
C ARG A 46 -21.57 6.23 6.33
N ILE A 47 -20.63 5.47 5.76
CA ILE A 47 -20.01 4.31 6.44
C ILE A 47 -19.28 4.79 7.71
N VAL A 48 -18.44 5.81 7.59
CA VAL A 48 -17.64 6.31 8.71
C VAL A 48 -18.52 6.93 9.80
N GLN A 49 -19.54 7.71 9.44
CA GLN A 49 -20.50 8.28 10.40
C GLN A 49 -21.25 7.18 11.14
N PHE A 50 -21.73 6.15 10.42
CA PHE A 50 -22.40 5.01 11.04
C PHE A 50 -21.44 4.26 11.98
N ALA A 51 -20.23 3.97 11.55
CA ALA A 51 -19.23 3.28 12.36
C ALA A 51 -18.92 4.06 13.65
N ASN A 52 -18.73 5.39 13.53
CA ASN A 52 -18.47 6.25 14.69
C ASN A 52 -19.67 6.30 15.66
N GLN A 53 -20.90 6.42 15.15
CA GLN A 53 -22.12 6.43 15.98
C GLN A 53 -22.33 5.11 16.73
N GLU A 54 -22.03 3.99 16.09
CA GLU A 54 -22.17 2.64 16.69
C GLU A 54 -20.91 2.19 17.44
N GLN A 55 -19.89 3.03 17.51
CA GLN A 55 -18.58 2.71 18.13
C GLN A 55 -17.92 1.46 17.53
N ILE A 56 -18.16 1.23 16.22
CA ILE A 56 -17.54 0.13 15.47
C ILE A 56 -16.18 0.63 14.95
N PRO A 57 -15.08 -0.10 15.20
CA PRO A 57 -13.79 0.26 14.63
C PRO A 57 -13.84 0.21 13.10
N TRP A 58 -13.07 1.08 12.46
CA TRP A 58 -12.96 1.08 11.02
C TRP A 58 -11.55 1.42 10.56
N MET A 59 -11.19 0.92 9.39
CA MET A 59 -9.96 1.25 8.70
C MET A 59 -10.13 1.20 7.19
N VAL A 60 -9.23 1.87 6.48
CA VAL A 60 -9.19 1.82 5.01
C VAL A 60 -7.98 1.02 4.56
N LEU A 61 -8.20 0.17 3.58
CA LEU A 61 -7.15 -0.51 2.83
C LEU A 61 -7.13 0.02 1.39
N GLY A 62 -5.95 0.38 0.91
CA GLY A 62 -5.71 0.62 -0.51
C GLY A 62 -5.55 -0.71 -1.25
N ASN A 63 -4.59 -0.78 -2.16
CA ASN A 63 -4.31 -2.01 -2.95
C ASN A 63 -3.67 -3.16 -2.14
N ALA A 64 -3.59 -3.03 -0.81
CA ALA A 64 -3.08 -4.05 0.12
C ALA A 64 -1.73 -4.70 -0.30
N SER A 65 -0.84 -3.90 -0.93
CA SER A 65 0.44 -4.38 -1.48
C SER A 65 1.62 -4.28 -0.50
N ASN A 66 1.43 -3.61 0.66
CA ASN A 66 2.46 -3.46 1.71
C ASN A 66 1.90 -3.85 3.08
N ILE A 67 1.03 -4.85 3.14
CA ILE A 67 0.43 -5.32 4.38
C ILE A 67 0.43 -6.84 4.47
N ILE A 68 0.46 -7.33 5.70
CA ILE A 68 0.12 -8.70 6.09
C ILE A 68 -1.09 -8.59 7.01
N VAL A 69 -2.20 -9.21 6.63
CA VAL A 69 -3.38 -9.31 7.48
C VAL A 69 -3.30 -10.60 8.26
N ARG A 70 -3.39 -10.53 9.58
CA ARG A 70 -3.34 -11.68 10.47
C ARG A 70 -4.50 -12.65 10.27
N ASP A 71 -4.29 -13.90 10.62
CA ASP A 71 -5.25 -14.99 10.36
C ASP A 71 -6.54 -14.87 11.16
N GLY A 72 -6.55 -14.17 12.31
CA GLY A 72 -7.75 -13.83 13.08
C GLY A 72 -8.64 -12.75 12.43
N GLY A 73 -8.16 -12.11 11.36
CA GLY A 73 -8.93 -11.13 10.60
C GLY A 73 -9.00 -9.73 11.23
N ILE A 74 -9.94 -8.93 10.76
CA ILE A 74 -10.10 -7.53 11.17
C ILE A 74 -11.54 -7.29 11.64
N PRO A 75 -11.73 -6.90 12.92
CA PRO A 75 -13.04 -6.54 13.43
C PRO A 75 -13.48 -5.17 12.91
N GLY A 76 -14.80 -4.98 12.82
CA GLY A 76 -15.42 -3.76 12.35
C GLY A 76 -15.34 -3.59 10.83
N PHE A 77 -15.33 -2.33 10.37
CA PHE A 77 -15.32 -2.04 8.94
C PHE A 77 -13.91 -2.02 8.37
N VAL A 78 -13.69 -2.82 7.33
CA VAL A 78 -12.60 -2.65 6.37
C VAL A 78 -13.19 -2.00 5.13
N ILE A 79 -12.69 -0.82 4.75
CA ILE A 79 -13.20 -0.04 3.62
C ILE A 79 -12.16 -0.11 2.49
N MET A 80 -12.55 -0.61 1.34
CA MET A 80 -11.69 -0.67 0.15
C MET A 80 -12.14 0.35 -0.90
N PHE A 81 -11.18 1.03 -1.50
CA PHE A 81 -11.43 2.12 -2.45
C PHE A 81 -11.39 1.66 -3.92
N ASP A 82 -11.63 0.39 -4.18
CA ASP A 82 -11.57 -0.18 -5.54
C ASP A 82 -12.51 0.51 -6.54
N ARG A 83 -13.54 1.24 -6.06
CA ARG A 83 -14.48 1.99 -6.88
C ARG A 83 -14.24 3.50 -6.89
N LEU A 84 -13.35 4.01 -6.05
CA LEU A 84 -12.91 5.40 -6.01
C LEU A 84 -11.58 5.51 -6.76
N ARG A 85 -11.63 5.49 -8.11
CA ARG A 85 -10.44 5.33 -8.95
C ARG A 85 -10.37 6.29 -10.14
N ASP A 86 -11.16 7.34 -10.14
CA ASP A 86 -11.15 8.31 -11.23
C ASP A 86 -9.82 9.08 -11.26
N ILE A 87 -9.35 9.33 -12.48
CA ILE A 87 -8.13 10.10 -12.75
C ILE A 87 -8.49 11.17 -13.78
N SER A 88 -8.16 12.41 -13.47
CA SER A 88 -8.38 13.57 -14.35
C SER A 88 -7.10 14.38 -14.51
N VAL A 89 -7.00 15.11 -15.62
CA VAL A 89 -5.84 15.94 -15.95
C VAL A 89 -6.32 17.35 -16.27
N ASP A 90 -5.69 18.34 -15.63
CA ASP A 90 -5.89 19.74 -15.92
C ASP A 90 -4.52 20.41 -16.10
N GLY A 91 -4.20 20.75 -17.34
CA GLY A 91 -2.88 21.24 -17.72
C GLY A 91 -1.77 20.26 -17.36
N TYR A 92 -0.96 20.61 -16.38
CA TYR A 92 0.17 19.78 -15.89
C TYR A 92 -0.12 19.13 -14.52
N VAL A 93 -1.36 19.19 -14.08
CA VAL A 93 -1.80 18.61 -12.81
C VAL A 93 -2.66 17.39 -13.06
N ILE A 94 -2.33 16.28 -12.41
CA ILE A 94 -3.15 15.06 -12.36
C ILE A 94 -3.83 15.03 -10.99
N GLU A 95 -5.16 14.94 -10.96
CA GLU A 95 -5.92 14.59 -9.78
C GLU A 95 -6.38 13.13 -9.91
N ALA A 96 -6.06 12.32 -8.90
CA ALA A 96 -6.43 10.91 -8.87
C ALA A 96 -7.10 10.57 -7.55
N GLU A 97 -8.19 9.80 -7.59
CA GLU A 97 -8.82 9.25 -6.40
C GLU A 97 -7.94 8.20 -5.74
N ALA A 98 -8.08 8.04 -4.43
CA ALA A 98 -7.18 7.24 -3.60
C ALA A 98 -7.13 5.76 -3.96
N GLY A 99 -8.20 5.21 -4.55
CA GLY A 99 -8.27 3.83 -5.03
C GLY A 99 -7.69 3.62 -6.44
N ALA A 100 -7.40 4.70 -7.18
CA ALA A 100 -6.73 4.59 -8.47
C ALA A 100 -5.38 3.87 -8.31
N LYS A 101 -5.05 2.96 -9.22
CA LYS A 101 -3.74 2.33 -9.21
C LYS A 101 -2.67 3.35 -9.56
N LEU A 102 -1.57 3.35 -8.80
CA LEU A 102 -0.48 4.28 -9.05
C LEU A 102 0.11 4.08 -10.46
N ILE A 103 0.21 2.84 -10.92
CA ILE A 103 0.66 2.50 -12.27
C ILE A 103 -0.25 3.14 -13.33
N ASP A 104 -1.57 3.04 -13.19
CA ASP A 104 -2.52 3.63 -14.14
C ASP A 104 -2.36 5.16 -14.18
N THR A 105 -2.13 5.79 -13.02
CA THR A 105 -1.87 7.23 -12.93
C THR A 105 -0.59 7.63 -13.68
N THR A 106 0.47 6.81 -13.64
CA THR A 106 1.70 7.07 -14.42
C THR A 106 1.49 6.90 -15.92
N HIS A 107 0.62 5.97 -16.35
CA HIS A 107 0.24 5.84 -17.77
C HIS A 107 -0.59 7.03 -18.27
N VAL A 108 -1.45 7.60 -17.42
CA VAL A 108 -2.16 8.86 -17.74
C VAL A 108 -1.14 10.00 -17.90
N ALA A 109 -0.13 10.10 -17.02
CA ALA A 109 0.95 11.08 -17.17
C ALA A 109 1.70 10.93 -18.52
N LEU A 110 2.06 9.68 -18.88
CA LEU A 110 2.69 9.39 -20.17
C LEU A 110 1.80 9.80 -21.34
N HIS A 111 0.51 9.45 -21.31
CA HIS A 111 -0.45 9.82 -22.38
C HIS A 111 -0.51 11.32 -22.63
N HIS A 112 -0.38 12.12 -21.59
CA HIS A 112 -0.34 13.59 -21.64
C HIS A 112 1.08 14.17 -21.79
N SER A 113 2.10 13.32 -22.02
CA SER A 113 3.52 13.74 -22.13
C SER A 113 4.01 14.54 -20.92
N LEU A 114 3.61 14.12 -19.73
CA LEU A 114 3.99 14.72 -18.46
C LEU A 114 5.08 13.89 -17.78
N LYS A 115 6.24 14.51 -17.53
CA LYS A 115 7.40 13.89 -16.88
C LYS A 115 7.42 14.17 -15.37
N GLY A 116 8.10 13.30 -14.63
CA GLY A 116 8.33 13.40 -13.18
C GLY A 116 7.66 12.28 -12.39
N PHE A 117 6.84 11.43 -13.04
CA PHE A 117 6.14 10.32 -12.41
C PHE A 117 6.64 8.93 -12.82
N GLU A 118 7.72 8.88 -13.62
CA GLU A 118 8.28 7.65 -14.18
C GLU A 118 8.71 6.65 -13.11
N PHE A 119 9.23 7.15 -11.96
CA PHE A 119 9.68 6.33 -10.83
C PHE A 119 8.59 5.40 -10.29
N ALA A 120 7.32 5.79 -10.46
CA ALA A 120 6.17 5.08 -9.89
C ALA A 120 5.57 4.03 -10.84
N SER A 121 6.04 3.93 -12.10
CA SER A 121 5.47 3.08 -13.16
C SER A 121 5.41 1.59 -12.83
N GLY A 122 6.22 1.12 -11.89
CA GLY A 122 6.21 -0.27 -11.44
C GLY A 122 5.73 -0.49 -10.00
N ILE A 123 5.26 0.54 -9.28
CA ILE A 123 4.84 0.39 -7.87
C ILE A 123 3.38 -0.13 -7.83
N PRO A 124 3.11 -1.34 -7.28
CA PRO A 124 1.79 -1.98 -7.34
C PRO A 124 0.83 -1.47 -6.24
N GLY A 125 0.88 -0.18 -5.92
CA GLY A 125 0.04 0.44 -4.89
C GLY A 125 -1.14 1.22 -5.46
N SER A 126 -2.04 1.66 -4.59
CA SER A 126 -3.02 2.70 -4.89
C SER A 126 -2.44 4.08 -4.61
N VAL A 127 -3.04 5.12 -5.20
CA VAL A 127 -2.67 6.53 -4.97
C VAL A 127 -2.73 6.88 -3.48
N GLY A 128 -3.80 6.50 -2.79
CA GLY A 128 -3.94 6.77 -1.35
C GLY A 128 -2.86 6.08 -0.52
N GLY A 129 -2.55 4.81 -0.83
CA GLY A 129 -1.47 4.07 -0.18
C GLY A 129 -0.09 4.67 -0.48
N ALA A 130 0.11 5.17 -1.70
CA ALA A 130 1.35 5.82 -2.10
C ALA A 130 1.59 7.14 -1.35
N VAL A 131 0.56 7.97 -1.17
CA VAL A 131 0.64 9.20 -0.34
C VAL A 131 0.88 8.83 1.13
N PHE A 132 0.14 7.87 1.66
CA PHE A 132 0.28 7.40 3.04
C PHE A 132 1.72 6.96 3.36
N MET A 133 2.37 6.24 2.45
CA MET A 133 3.72 5.68 2.63
C MET A 133 4.83 6.58 2.09
N ASN A 134 4.54 7.75 1.48
CA ASN A 134 5.51 8.45 0.65
C ASN A 134 6.24 7.47 -0.27
N ALA A 135 5.46 6.74 -1.07
CA ALA A 135 6.00 5.66 -1.90
C ALA A 135 7.07 6.19 -2.86
N GLY A 136 8.16 5.45 -2.96
CA GLY A 136 9.28 5.85 -3.81
C GLY A 136 10.09 4.67 -4.31
N ALA A 137 10.70 4.85 -5.47
CA ALA A 137 11.60 3.91 -6.13
C ALA A 137 12.57 4.68 -7.04
N TYR A 138 13.76 4.14 -7.26
CA TYR A 138 14.74 4.65 -8.22
C TYR A 138 15.09 6.16 -8.06
N GLY A 139 15.10 6.65 -6.83
CA GLY A 139 15.42 8.04 -6.50
C GLY A 139 14.26 9.04 -6.59
N GLY A 140 13.08 8.62 -7.06
CA GLY A 140 11.85 9.41 -6.99
C GLY A 140 10.95 8.97 -5.85
N GLU A 141 10.10 9.87 -5.35
CA GLU A 141 9.09 9.60 -4.33
C GLU A 141 7.90 10.55 -4.46
N ILE A 142 6.78 10.21 -3.84
CA ILE A 142 5.52 10.97 -3.92
C ILE A 142 5.72 12.44 -3.49
N ALA A 143 6.52 12.69 -2.47
CA ALA A 143 6.82 14.04 -1.99
C ALA A 143 7.35 14.98 -3.08
N HIS A 144 8.01 14.46 -4.12
CA HIS A 144 8.57 15.26 -5.21
C HIS A 144 7.53 15.81 -6.20
N VAL A 145 6.36 15.18 -6.26
CA VAL A 145 5.33 15.51 -7.26
C VAL A 145 3.99 15.89 -6.66
N LEU A 146 3.74 15.59 -5.37
CA LEU A 146 2.47 15.89 -4.71
C LEU A 146 2.35 17.39 -4.44
N VAL A 147 1.18 17.95 -4.76
CA VAL A 147 0.78 19.33 -4.41
C VAL A 147 -0.06 19.32 -3.15
N SER A 148 -1.10 18.50 -3.15
CA SER A 148 -2.06 18.40 -2.05
C SER A 148 -2.80 17.07 -2.11
N CYS A 149 -3.45 16.72 -1.02
CA CYS A 149 -4.42 15.63 -1.00
C CYS A 149 -5.67 16.03 -0.20
N LYS A 150 -6.82 15.48 -0.61
CA LYS A 150 -8.03 15.52 0.23
C LYS A 150 -7.98 14.31 1.16
N VAL A 151 -8.32 14.55 2.40
CA VAL A 151 -8.38 13.49 3.44
C VAL A 151 -9.73 13.51 4.14
N LEU A 152 -10.16 12.34 4.59
CA LEU A 152 -11.25 12.18 5.55
C LEU A 152 -10.61 12.03 6.93
N THR A 153 -10.96 12.89 7.87
CA THR A 153 -10.52 12.79 9.26
C THR A 153 -11.23 11.65 9.99
N LYS A 154 -10.75 11.27 11.17
CA LYS A 154 -11.44 10.28 12.02
C LYS A 154 -12.85 10.71 12.42
N ASP A 155 -13.09 12.01 12.52
CA ASP A 155 -14.39 12.57 12.87
C ASP A 155 -15.36 12.63 11.68
N GLY A 156 -14.90 12.25 10.48
CA GLY A 156 -15.71 12.20 9.26
C GLY A 156 -15.77 13.53 8.50
N GLU A 157 -14.89 14.48 8.78
CA GLU A 157 -14.76 15.73 8.05
C GLU A 157 -13.76 15.61 6.90
N ILE A 158 -13.98 16.37 5.82
CA ILE A 158 -13.09 16.39 4.66
C ILE A 158 -12.23 17.64 4.71
N GLU A 159 -10.93 17.43 4.67
CA GLU A 159 -9.91 18.48 4.68
C GLU A 159 -8.99 18.34 3.46
N THR A 160 -8.35 19.45 3.09
CA THR A 160 -7.29 19.45 2.08
C THR A 160 -5.97 19.77 2.75
N LEU A 161 -5.02 18.88 2.65
CA LEU A 161 -3.66 19.04 3.16
C LEU A 161 -2.70 19.31 2.00
N SER A 162 -1.86 20.34 2.15
CA SER A 162 -0.75 20.60 1.23
C SER A 162 0.39 19.58 1.42
N ALA A 163 1.29 19.48 0.45
CA ALA A 163 2.47 18.62 0.56
C ALA A 163 3.33 18.95 1.79
N SER A 164 3.44 20.23 2.16
CA SER A 164 4.20 20.68 3.35
C SER A 164 3.55 20.22 4.67
N GLU A 165 2.22 20.18 4.75
CA GLU A 165 1.49 19.73 5.94
C GLU A 165 1.58 18.21 6.14
N LEU A 166 1.87 17.46 5.09
CA LEU A 166 2.04 16.01 5.15
C LEU A 166 3.36 15.55 5.79
N ALA A 167 4.31 16.47 6.00
CA ALA A 167 5.57 16.22 6.70
C ALA A 167 6.25 14.91 6.23
N PHE A 168 6.38 14.75 4.92
CA PHE A 168 6.93 13.53 4.33
C PHE A 168 8.33 13.19 4.82
N GLY A 169 8.57 11.93 5.07
CA GLY A 169 9.85 11.32 5.37
C GLY A 169 10.00 9.99 4.64
N TYR A 170 11.09 9.28 4.89
CA TYR A 170 11.32 7.94 4.33
C TYR A 170 10.23 6.98 4.80
N ARG A 171 9.38 6.53 3.87
CA ARG A 171 8.21 5.65 4.14
C ARG A 171 7.25 6.22 5.19
N HIS A 172 7.14 7.54 5.25
CA HIS A 172 6.36 8.23 6.24
C HIS A 172 5.58 9.42 5.66
N SER A 173 4.38 9.63 6.18
CA SER A 173 3.60 10.85 6.08
C SER A 173 2.83 11.10 7.37
N LYS A 174 2.50 12.35 7.69
CA LYS A 174 1.71 12.73 8.86
C LYS A 174 0.36 12.00 8.96
N ILE A 175 -0.17 11.52 7.84
CA ILE A 175 -1.42 10.72 7.81
C ILE A 175 -1.31 9.47 8.67
N GLN A 176 -0.12 8.87 8.79
CA GLN A 176 0.13 7.70 9.64
C GLN A 176 -0.09 7.99 11.13
N GLU A 177 0.11 9.23 11.55
CA GLU A 177 -0.05 9.68 12.93
C GLU A 177 -1.48 10.11 13.24
N THR A 178 -2.12 10.83 12.32
CA THR A 178 -3.47 11.37 12.50
C THR A 178 -4.56 10.31 12.33
N GLY A 179 -4.26 9.24 11.57
CA GLY A 179 -5.23 8.23 11.18
C GLY A 179 -6.29 8.75 10.22
N ALA A 180 -6.04 9.90 9.57
CA ALA A 180 -6.84 10.38 8.46
C ALA A 180 -6.71 9.44 7.24
N VAL A 181 -7.65 9.50 6.32
CA VAL A 181 -7.69 8.66 5.13
C VAL A 181 -7.62 9.52 3.89
N VAL A 182 -6.68 9.25 3.00
CA VAL A 182 -6.58 9.93 1.70
C VAL A 182 -7.79 9.56 0.84
N ILE A 183 -8.46 10.57 0.28
CA ILE A 183 -9.59 10.42 -0.64
C ILE A 183 -9.14 10.65 -2.09
N SER A 184 -8.36 11.70 -2.34
CA SER A 184 -7.74 12.00 -3.62
C SER A 184 -6.43 12.73 -3.44
N ALA A 185 -5.60 12.75 -4.47
CA ALA A 185 -4.32 13.44 -4.48
C ALA A 185 -4.11 14.20 -5.80
N LYS A 186 -3.47 15.38 -5.70
CA LYS A 186 -3.07 16.21 -6.84
C LYS A 186 -1.56 16.18 -6.99
N PHE A 187 -1.12 15.86 -8.20
CA PHE A 187 0.29 15.79 -8.57
C PHE A 187 0.60 16.83 -9.64
N ALA A 188 1.57 17.70 -9.40
CA ALA A 188 2.07 18.63 -10.40
C ALA A 188 3.28 18.03 -11.11
N LEU A 189 3.18 17.94 -12.42
CA LEU A 189 4.18 17.36 -13.29
C LEU A 189 4.71 18.43 -14.26
N SER A 190 5.66 18.08 -15.11
CA SER A 190 6.22 19.00 -16.10
C SER A 190 6.03 18.45 -17.51
N PRO A 191 5.87 19.30 -18.54
CA PRO A 191 5.83 18.83 -19.92
C PRO A 191 7.16 18.16 -20.30
N GLY A 192 7.08 17.07 -21.06
CA GLY A 192 8.24 16.29 -21.48
C GLY A 192 8.08 15.72 -22.88
N ASN A 193 9.13 15.02 -23.33
CA ASN A 193 9.06 14.27 -24.58
C ASN A 193 8.47 12.90 -24.32
N HIS A 194 7.37 12.56 -25.02
CA HIS A 194 6.63 11.30 -24.84
C HIS A 194 7.53 10.06 -24.93
N GLU A 195 8.39 9.99 -25.95
CA GLU A 195 9.26 8.83 -26.17
C GLU A 195 10.31 8.68 -25.07
N GLN A 196 10.86 9.80 -24.55
CA GLN A 196 11.81 9.75 -23.44
C GLN A 196 11.15 9.30 -22.15
N ILE A 197 9.95 9.79 -21.84
CA ILE A 197 9.16 9.36 -20.67
C ILE A 197 8.88 7.86 -20.78
N LYS A 198 8.40 7.41 -21.94
CA LYS A 198 8.12 5.99 -22.20
C LYS A 198 9.36 5.12 -22.03
N GLN A 199 10.48 5.51 -22.63
CA GLN A 199 11.75 4.77 -22.52
C GLN A 199 12.19 4.65 -21.06
N GLU A 200 12.05 5.70 -20.24
CA GLU A 200 12.41 5.65 -18.83
C GLU A 200 11.46 4.74 -18.04
N MET A 201 10.15 4.84 -18.25
CA MET A 201 9.17 3.93 -17.63
C MET A 201 9.44 2.47 -17.99
N ASP A 202 9.70 2.17 -19.26
CA ASP A 202 10.01 0.82 -19.72
C ASP A 202 11.31 0.30 -19.08
N ARG A 203 12.35 1.15 -19.02
CA ARG A 203 13.63 0.83 -18.38
C ARG A 203 13.44 0.48 -16.88
N LEU A 204 12.70 1.31 -16.15
CA LEU A 204 12.46 1.09 -14.71
C LEU A 204 11.62 -0.15 -14.47
N THR A 205 10.60 -0.38 -15.29
CA THR A 205 9.76 -1.58 -15.22
C THR A 205 10.58 -2.84 -15.50
N HIS A 206 11.43 -2.82 -16.53
CA HIS A 206 12.31 -3.93 -16.86
C HIS A 206 13.31 -4.25 -15.73
N LEU A 207 13.93 -3.22 -15.13
CA LEU A 207 14.81 -3.41 -13.97
C LEU A 207 14.09 -4.05 -12.79
N ARG A 208 12.81 -3.71 -12.59
CA ARG A 208 11.98 -4.31 -11.55
C ARG A 208 11.71 -5.78 -11.83
N GLN A 209 11.31 -6.12 -13.04
CA GLN A 209 11.06 -7.51 -13.48
C GLN A 209 12.30 -8.40 -13.34
N LEU A 210 13.48 -7.86 -13.67
CA LEU A 210 14.73 -8.58 -13.52
C LEU A 210 15.12 -8.86 -12.06
N LYS A 211 14.81 -7.93 -11.15
CA LYS A 211 15.32 -7.98 -9.77
C LYS A 211 14.32 -8.49 -8.73
N GLN A 212 13.02 -8.41 -9.00
CA GLN A 212 11.99 -8.72 -8.01
C GLN A 212 11.24 -10.00 -8.37
N PRO A 213 10.80 -10.80 -7.37
CA PRO A 213 10.06 -12.05 -7.56
C PRO A 213 8.58 -11.78 -7.83
N LEU A 214 8.27 -11.14 -8.98
CA LEU A 214 6.90 -10.70 -9.31
C LEU A 214 5.95 -11.86 -9.64
N GLU A 215 6.49 -13.04 -9.85
CA GLU A 215 5.79 -14.29 -10.11
C GLU A 215 5.10 -14.88 -8.88
N TYR A 216 5.48 -14.44 -7.67
CA TYR A 216 4.93 -14.93 -6.41
C TYR A 216 4.15 -13.84 -5.67
N PRO A 217 3.09 -14.23 -4.92
CA PRO A 217 2.44 -13.33 -3.98
C PRO A 217 3.44 -12.82 -2.92
N SER A 218 3.44 -11.50 -2.67
CA SER A 218 4.33 -10.89 -1.68
C SER A 218 3.83 -9.50 -1.26
N CYS A 219 4.43 -8.91 -0.23
CA CYS A 219 4.19 -7.53 0.20
C CYS A 219 5.30 -6.56 -0.23
N GLY A 220 6.08 -6.89 -1.26
CA GLY A 220 7.24 -6.11 -1.63
C GLY A 220 8.44 -6.34 -0.70
N SER A 221 9.29 -5.33 -0.54
CA SER A 221 10.39 -5.37 0.42
C SER A 221 9.85 -5.36 1.85
N VAL A 222 10.22 -6.36 2.63
CA VAL A 222 9.69 -6.55 4.00
C VAL A 222 10.32 -5.58 5.00
N PHE A 223 11.57 -5.19 4.78
CA PHE A 223 12.34 -4.37 5.72
C PHE A 223 12.70 -3.01 5.16
N LYS A 224 12.73 -2.02 6.03
CA LYS A 224 13.30 -0.70 5.75
C LYS A 224 14.79 -0.83 5.42
N ARG A 225 15.31 0.13 4.68
CA ARG A 225 16.75 0.22 4.41
C ARG A 225 17.48 0.67 5.67
N PRO A 226 18.38 -0.16 6.26
CA PRO A 226 19.17 0.24 7.41
C PRO A 226 20.19 1.35 7.02
N VAL A 227 20.57 2.19 7.98
CA VAL A 227 21.56 3.24 7.77
C VAL A 227 22.88 2.61 7.34
N GLY A 228 23.40 3.03 6.19
CA GLY A 228 24.68 2.55 5.64
C GLY A 228 24.63 1.15 5.00
N HIS A 229 23.48 0.47 5.00
CA HIS A 229 23.35 -0.91 4.51
C HIS A 229 22.16 -1.08 3.56
N PHE A 230 22.06 -2.28 3.00
CA PHE A 230 20.88 -2.76 2.25
C PHE A 230 20.32 -4.01 2.92
N ALA A 231 19.06 -3.99 3.32
CA ALA A 231 18.44 -5.13 4.02
C ALA A 231 18.59 -6.45 3.23
N GLY A 232 18.29 -6.45 1.93
CA GLY A 232 18.43 -7.64 1.09
C GLY A 232 19.86 -8.19 1.01
N GLN A 233 20.87 -7.33 1.08
CA GLN A 233 22.27 -7.74 1.12
C GLN A 233 22.59 -8.44 2.45
N LEU A 234 22.24 -7.82 3.59
CA LEU A 234 22.46 -8.41 4.92
C LEU A 234 21.78 -9.76 5.07
N ILE A 235 20.54 -9.88 4.57
CA ILE A 235 19.79 -11.16 4.59
C ILE A 235 20.48 -12.22 3.72
N SER A 236 21.00 -11.83 2.56
CA SER A 236 21.74 -12.74 1.67
C SER A 236 23.07 -13.18 2.29
N GLU A 237 23.82 -12.27 2.93
CA GLU A 237 25.08 -12.54 3.62
C GLU A 237 24.89 -13.45 4.84
N ALA A 238 23.74 -13.33 5.53
CA ALA A 238 23.32 -14.24 6.59
C ALA A 238 22.89 -15.64 6.09
N GLY A 239 22.93 -15.91 4.77
CA GLY A 239 22.63 -17.21 4.18
C GLY A 239 21.15 -17.59 4.17
N LEU A 240 20.24 -16.59 4.23
CA LEU A 240 18.80 -16.82 4.43
C LEU A 240 17.99 -16.93 3.14
N LYS A 241 18.59 -16.81 1.95
CA LYS A 241 17.86 -17.04 0.69
C LYS A 241 17.32 -18.47 0.65
N GLY A 242 16.05 -18.63 0.23
CA GLY A 242 15.37 -19.91 0.21
C GLY A 242 14.96 -20.44 1.59
N TYR A 243 15.28 -19.74 2.68
CA TYR A 243 14.84 -20.16 4.01
C TYR A 243 13.32 -20.04 4.11
N ARG A 244 12.68 -21.13 4.56
CA ARG A 244 11.23 -21.28 4.52
C ARG A 244 10.66 -21.60 5.90
N ILE A 245 9.53 -20.96 6.23
CA ILE A 245 8.68 -21.31 7.36
C ILE A 245 7.26 -21.52 6.82
N GLY A 246 6.70 -22.71 7.04
CA GLY A 246 5.39 -23.06 6.48
C GLY A 246 5.31 -22.88 4.97
N GLY A 247 4.40 -22.05 4.50
CA GLY A 247 4.22 -21.71 3.09
C GLY A 247 4.96 -20.47 2.61
N VAL A 248 5.75 -19.79 3.47
CA VAL A 248 6.42 -18.53 3.15
C VAL A 248 7.93 -18.71 3.13
N GLU A 249 8.60 -18.09 2.16
CA GLU A 249 10.03 -18.23 1.87
C GLU A 249 10.72 -16.88 1.65
N VAL A 250 11.98 -16.76 2.09
CA VAL A 250 12.86 -15.65 1.65
C VAL A 250 13.22 -15.86 0.18
N SER A 251 12.85 -14.95 -0.69
CA SER A 251 13.02 -15.10 -2.13
C SER A 251 14.49 -15.32 -2.51
N GLU A 252 14.74 -16.36 -3.30
CA GLU A 252 16.04 -16.62 -3.94
C GLU A 252 16.47 -15.50 -4.89
N LYS A 253 15.51 -14.85 -5.55
CA LYS A 253 15.75 -13.77 -6.51
C LYS A 253 16.11 -12.46 -5.82
N HIS A 254 15.43 -12.11 -4.72
CA HIS A 254 15.65 -10.89 -3.97
C HIS A 254 15.43 -11.11 -2.47
N ALA A 255 16.49 -11.24 -1.70
CA ALA A 255 16.41 -11.59 -0.28
C ALA A 255 15.65 -10.59 0.62
N GLY A 256 15.40 -9.36 0.16
CA GLY A 256 14.52 -8.41 0.87
C GLY A 256 13.02 -8.71 0.73
N PHE A 257 12.63 -9.71 -0.08
CA PHE A 257 11.26 -10.15 -0.30
C PHE A 257 11.00 -11.47 0.41
N MET A 258 9.84 -11.56 1.03
CA MET A 258 9.27 -12.85 1.46
C MET A 258 8.08 -13.16 0.57
N VAL A 259 8.05 -14.36 0.01
CA VAL A 259 7.09 -14.79 -0.99
C VAL A 259 6.25 -15.97 -0.47
N ASN A 260 4.96 -15.94 -0.80
CA ASN A 260 4.06 -17.05 -0.51
C ASN A 260 4.15 -18.09 -1.63
N VAL A 261 4.84 -19.19 -1.36
CA VAL A 261 5.12 -20.24 -2.36
C VAL A 261 4.17 -21.43 -2.24
N ASP A 262 3.49 -21.61 -1.10
CA ASP A 262 2.67 -22.80 -0.84
C ASP A 262 1.60 -22.54 0.23
N ASN A 263 0.57 -21.75 -0.10
CA ASN A 263 -0.55 -21.47 0.81
C ASN A 263 -0.14 -21.03 2.22
N GLY A 264 0.91 -20.21 2.32
CA GLY A 264 1.39 -19.67 3.59
C GLY A 264 0.32 -18.88 4.34
N THR A 265 0.49 -18.81 5.65
CA THR A 265 -0.36 -18.06 6.59
C THR A 265 0.28 -16.73 6.98
N ALA A 266 -0.48 -15.84 7.62
CA ALA A 266 0.09 -14.63 8.20
C ALA A 266 1.09 -14.96 9.33
N LYS A 267 0.81 -16.02 10.08
CA LYS A 267 1.72 -16.54 11.12
C LYS A 267 3.06 -16.96 10.52
N ASP A 268 3.08 -17.64 9.37
CA ASP A 268 4.33 -18.04 8.69
C ASP A 268 5.16 -16.80 8.31
N TYR A 269 4.51 -15.71 7.83
CA TYR A 269 5.19 -14.43 7.58
C TYR A 269 5.77 -13.83 8.84
N GLU A 270 4.99 -13.76 9.94
CA GLU A 270 5.44 -13.18 11.20
C GLU A 270 6.64 -13.97 11.77
N ASP A 271 6.58 -15.29 11.74
CA ASP A 271 7.66 -16.15 12.23
C ASP A 271 8.92 -16.02 11.37
N LEU A 272 8.76 -15.94 10.04
CA LEU A 272 9.89 -15.75 9.13
C LEU A 272 10.52 -14.36 9.31
N ILE A 273 9.72 -13.30 9.50
CA ILE A 273 10.20 -11.94 9.80
C ILE A 273 11.03 -11.94 11.08
N ALA A 274 10.51 -12.56 12.16
CA ALA A 274 11.21 -12.64 13.44
C ALA A 274 12.54 -13.40 13.30
N HIS A 275 12.53 -14.55 12.65
CA HIS A 275 13.74 -15.33 12.40
C HIS A 275 14.79 -14.55 11.61
N VAL A 276 14.39 -13.87 10.54
CA VAL A 276 15.31 -13.06 9.71
C VAL A 276 15.92 -11.91 10.52
N ILE A 277 15.14 -11.23 11.36
CA ILE A 277 15.66 -10.16 12.23
C ILE A 277 16.75 -10.71 13.17
N GLU A 278 16.48 -11.81 13.86
CA GLU A 278 17.41 -12.43 14.81
C GLU A 278 18.68 -12.93 14.12
N ALA A 279 18.56 -13.63 12.99
CA ALA A 279 19.68 -14.19 12.27
C ALA A 279 20.58 -13.08 11.65
N VAL A 280 20.00 -12.03 11.08
CA VAL A 280 20.78 -10.89 10.54
C VAL A 280 21.46 -10.12 11.66
N GLU A 281 20.79 -9.87 12.79
CA GLU A 281 21.39 -9.20 13.95
C GLU A 281 22.57 -10.03 14.53
N ALA A 282 22.41 -11.34 14.63
CA ALA A 282 23.48 -12.23 15.11
C ALA A 282 24.69 -12.26 14.13
N HIS A 283 24.44 -12.17 12.81
CA HIS A 283 25.49 -12.24 11.79
C HIS A 283 26.24 -10.91 11.63
N SER A 284 25.52 -9.79 11.61
CA SER A 284 26.07 -8.46 11.20
C SER A 284 26.03 -7.40 12.31
N GLY A 285 25.37 -7.64 13.42
CA GLY A 285 25.12 -6.65 14.47
C GLY A 285 24.06 -5.59 14.08
N VAL A 286 23.44 -5.72 12.89
CA VAL A 286 22.43 -4.78 12.39
C VAL A 286 21.06 -5.36 12.61
N ARG A 287 20.23 -4.68 13.43
CA ARG A 287 18.83 -5.07 13.62
C ARG A 287 17.96 -4.49 12.50
N LEU A 288 17.28 -5.38 11.78
CA LEU A 288 16.36 -4.99 10.72
C LEU A 288 15.03 -4.47 11.30
N GLU A 289 14.45 -3.45 10.67
CA GLU A 289 13.14 -2.89 11.01
C GLU A 289 12.13 -3.22 9.89
N PRO A 290 10.97 -3.83 10.19
CA PRO A 290 9.94 -4.08 9.19
C PRO A 290 9.40 -2.79 8.55
N GLU A 291 9.26 -2.79 7.22
CA GLU A 291 8.54 -1.77 6.45
C GLU A 291 7.09 -2.20 6.21
N VAL A 292 6.88 -3.51 6.06
CA VAL A 292 5.54 -4.08 5.92
C VAL A 292 4.72 -3.85 7.18
N ARG A 293 3.44 -3.55 7.00
CA ARG A 293 2.51 -3.34 8.11
C ARG A 293 1.75 -4.63 8.40
N ILE A 294 1.84 -5.11 9.63
CA ILE A 294 1.09 -6.27 10.11
C ILE A 294 -0.14 -5.75 10.85
N ILE A 295 -1.33 -6.15 10.42
CA ILE A 295 -2.61 -5.65 10.91
C ILE A 295 -3.57 -6.80 11.20
N GLY A 296 -4.58 -6.53 12.03
CA GLY A 296 -5.59 -7.52 12.41
C GLY A 296 -5.25 -8.28 13.68
N GLN A 297 -6.14 -9.21 14.03
CA GLN A 297 -6.04 -10.05 15.22
C GLN A 297 -5.24 -11.34 14.92
N ALA A 298 -4.53 -11.81 15.95
CA ALA A 298 -3.78 -13.07 15.86
C ALA A 298 -4.70 -14.29 15.83
#